data_dde4df1398579bcf4a5bb5247be53b0e
#
_entry.id   dde4df1398579bcf4a5bb5247be53b0e
#
_cell.length_a   1.000
_cell.length_b   1.000
_cell.length_c   1.000
_cell.angle_alpha   90.00
_cell.angle_beta   90.00
_cell.angle_gamma   90.00
#
_symmetry.space_group_name_H-M   'P 1'
#
loop_
_entity.id
_entity.type
_entity.pdbx_description
1 polymer ?
#
loop_
_entity_poly.entity_id
_entity_poly.type
_entity_poly.pdbx_seq_one_letter_code
_entity_poly.pdbx_strand_id
1 'polypeptide(L)'
;SSWMQEAFQVGDLYSMRSEVLFFFVSLVLIVALWWWLSRSWYGRAVRAVSSNRDAAKLMGINPGRTELVSFLVAGILAAFAGVALFSYGTITPATGGVLTVKAFIITVLAGVGSIPGVLIGAVLLGIAEALTVTLASSALQELAGMGLFLLVLFVMPNGLFGATKRRG
;
A
#
# COMPACT_ATOMS: atom_id res chain seq x y z
N SER A 1 -30.89 13.96 -27.45
CA SER A 1 -29.79 13.20 -26.76
C SER A 1 -28.98 14.02 -25.76
N SER A 2 -29.45 15.19 -25.34
CA SER A 2 -28.83 16.01 -24.31
C SER A 2 -28.83 15.32 -22.93
N TRP A 3 -29.89 14.59 -22.63
CA TRP A 3 -30.00 13.84 -21.38
C TRP A 3 -28.95 12.73 -21.22
N MET A 4 -28.50 12.13 -22.32
CA MET A 4 -27.37 11.16 -22.28
C MET A 4 -26.05 11.84 -21.89
N GLN A 5 -25.79 13.03 -22.43
CA GLN A 5 -24.59 13.80 -22.10
C GLN A 5 -24.62 14.25 -20.65
N GLU A 6 -25.75 14.64 -20.13
CA GLU A 6 -25.92 14.96 -18.71
C GLU A 6 -25.66 13.73 -17.80
N ALA A 7 -26.19 12.57 -18.21
CA ALA A 7 -25.98 11.33 -17.49
C ALA A 7 -24.48 10.92 -17.46
N PHE A 8 -23.75 11.10 -18.56
CA PHE A 8 -22.32 10.85 -18.62
C PHE A 8 -21.53 11.83 -17.73
N GLN A 9 -21.88 13.10 -17.73
CA GLN A 9 -21.23 14.09 -16.88
C GLN A 9 -21.46 13.81 -15.40
N VAL A 10 -22.67 13.42 -15.01
CA VAL A 10 -23.00 13.05 -13.64
C VAL A 10 -22.23 11.78 -13.24
N GLY A 11 -22.12 10.79 -14.12
CA GLY A 11 -21.35 9.59 -13.89
C GLY A 11 -19.87 9.88 -13.65
N ASP A 12 -19.26 10.74 -14.45
CA ASP A 12 -17.87 11.16 -14.30
C ASP A 12 -17.63 11.90 -12.98
N LEU A 13 -18.55 12.78 -12.58
CA LEU A 13 -18.47 13.49 -11.30
C LEU A 13 -18.57 12.53 -10.11
N TYR A 14 -19.44 11.55 -10.17
CA TYR A 14 -19.54 10.52 -9.13
C TYR A 14 -18.26 9.67 -9.03
N SER A 15 -17.68 9.30 -10.15
CA SER A 15 -16.41 8.56 -10.20
C SER A 15 -15.28 9.36 -9.56
N MET A 16 -15.15 10.64 -9.88
CA MET A 16 -14.15 11.52 -9.28
C MET A 16 -14.35 11.68 -7.76
N ARG A 17 -15.58 11.85 -7.31
CA ARG A 17 -15.89 11.94 -5.87
C ARG A 17 -15.54 10.67 -5.14
N SER A 18 -15.86 9.51 -5.72
CA SER A 18 -15.53 8.21 -5.14
C SER A 18 -14.00 8.01 -5.03
N GLU A 19 -13.26 8.36 -6.06
CA GLU A 19 -11.79 8.29 -6.06
C GLU A 19 -11.19 9.16 -4.97
N VAL A 20 -11.64 10.40 -4.84
CA VAL A 20 -11.18 11.33 -3.80
C VAL A 20 -11.54 10.81 -2.42
N LEU A 21 -12.76 10.30 -2.23
CA LEU A 21 -13.22 9.72 -0.97
C LEU A 21 -12.35 8.53 -0.57
N PHE A 22 -12.10 7.58 -1.46
CA PHE A 22 -11.25 6.42 -1.19
C PHE A 22 -9.80 6.81 -0.92
N PHE A 23 -9.29 7.82 -1.61
CA PHE A 23 -7.96 8.37 -1.34
C PHE A 23 -7.85 8.89 0.10
N PHE A 24 -8.80 9.72 0.54
CA PHE A 24 -8.78 10.26 1.91
C PHE A 24 -8.99 9.17 2.95
N VAL A 25 -9.89 8.22 2.71
CA VAL A 25 -10.11 7.10 3.63
C VAL A 25 -8.87 6.24 3.74
N SER A 26 -8.19 5.95 2.64
CA SER A 26 -6.93 5.21 2.63
C SER A 26 -5.85 5.95 3.42
N LEU A 27 -5.75 7.25 3.24
CA LEU A 27 -4.81 8.10 3.97
C LEU A 27 -5.07 8.03 5.48
N VAL A 28 -6.32 8.17 5.90
CA VAL A 28 -6.73 8.07 7.30
C VAL A 28 -6.41 6.69 7.86
N LEU A 29 -6.68 5.62 7.13
CA LEU A 29 -6.39 4.25 7.55
C LEU A 29 -4.88 4.02 7.74
N ILE A 30 -4.06 4.51 6.85
CA ILE A 30 -2.60 4.37 6.95
C ILE A 30 -2.07 5.17 8.14
N VAL A 31 -2.53 6.39 8.33
CA VAL A 31 -2.15 7.24 9.47
C VAL A 31 -2.62 6.60 10.78
N ALA A 32 -3.84 6.08 10.82
CA ALA A 32 -4.39 5.37 11.99
C ALA A 32 -3.57 4.12 12.32
N LEU A 33 -3.20 3.34 11.31
CA LEU A 33 -2.36 2.16 11.48
C LEU A 33 -0.98 2.53 12.02
N TRP A 34 -0.36 3.56 11.47
CA TRP A 34 0.93 4.05 11.93
C TRP A 34 0.87 4.52 13.38
N TRP A 35 -0.16 5.29 13.74
CA TRP A 35 -0.37 5.76 15.11
C TRP A 35 -0.60 4.59 16.07
N TRP A 36 -1.44 3.63 15.68
CA TRP A 36 -1.71 2.44 16.48
C TRP A 36 -0.43 1.61 16.72
N LEU A 37 0.34 1.35 15.67
CA LEU A 37 1.59 0.60 15.78
C LEU A 37 2.66 1.36 16.55
N SER A 38 2.67 2.69 16.51
CA SER A 38 3.65 3.52 17.20
C SER A 38 3.35 3.66 18.69
N ARG A 39 2.06 3.66 19.08
CA ARG A 39 1.62 4.02 20.42
C ARG A 39 1.07 2.85 21.23
N SER A 40 0.60 1.78 20.60
CA SER A 40 -0.03 0.67 21.31
C SER A 40 0.99 -0.37 21.77
N TRP A 41 0.56 -1.16 22.77
CA TRP A 41 1.32 -2.33 23.21
C TRP A 41 1.51 -3.36 22.09
N TYR A 42 0.48 -3.59 21.27
CA TYR A 42 0.57 -4.50 20.13
C TYR A 42 1.62 -4.07 19.10
N GLY A 43 1.76 -2.77 18.86
CA GLY A 43 2.81 -2.25 17.98
C GLY A 43 4.21 -2.53 18.51
N ARG A 44 4.41 -2.38 19.81
CA ARG A 44 5.67 -2.75 20.46
C ARG A 44 5.93 -4.24 20.40
N ALA A 45 4.89 -5.06 20.61
CA ALA A 45 4.98 -6.50 20.51
C ALA A 45 5.37 -6.96 19.09
N VAL A 46 4.76 -6.37 18.06
CA VAL A 46 5.08 -6.64 16.65
C VAL A 46 6.55 -6.33 16.37
N ARG A 47 7.03 -5.19 16.80
CA ARG A 47 8.44 -4.80 16.61
C ARG A 47 9.40 -5.72 17.35
N ALA A 48 9.06 -6.09 18.57
CA ALA A 48 9.86 -7.02 19.36
C ALA A 48 9.95 -8.41 18.70
N VAL A 49 8.84 -8.95 18.24
CA VAL A 49 8.79 -10.25 17.55
C VAL A 49 9.56 -10.19 16.22
N SER A 50 9.43 -9.09 15.48
CA SER A 50 10.17 -8.90 14.23
C SER A 50 11.67 -8.81 14.42
N SER A 51 12.10 -8.21 15.53
CA SER A 51 13.54 -8.09 15.86
C SER A 51 14.14 -9.40 16.34
N ASN A 52 13.50 -10.06 17.28
CA ASN A 52 13.95 -11.32 17.83
C ASN A 52 12.78 -12.07 18.48
N ARG A 53 12.32 -13.10 17.81
CA ARG A 53 11.18 -13.90 18.25
C ARG A 53 11.43 -14.59 19.59
N ASP A 54 12.61 -15.16 19.78
CA ASP A 54 12.95 -15.90 21.01
C ASP A 54 13.11 -14.94 22.20
N ALA A 55 13.77 -13.81 22.01
CA ALA A 55 13.88 -12.79 23.04
C ALA A 55 12.51 -12.22 23.44
N ALA A 56 11.60 -12.05 22.48
CA ALA A 56 10.23 -11.62 22.76
C ALA A 56 9.46 -12.61 23.65
N LYS A 57 9.64 -13.91 23.43
CA LYS A 57 9.07 -14.95 24.30
C LYS A 57 9.56 -14.85 25.73
N LEU A 58 10.84 -14.59 25.91
CA LEU A 58 11.48 -14.44 27.24
C LEU A 58 10.94 -13.22 27.97
N MET A 59 10.48 -12.20 27.25
CA MET A 59 9.89 -10.98 27.82
C MET A 59 8.38 -11.09 28.05
N GLY A 60 7.79 -12.28 27.89
CA GLY A 60 6.38 -12.52 28.12
C GLY A 60 5.47 -12.21 26.95
N ILE A 61 6.01 -11.93 25.79
CA ILE A 61 5.23 -11.69 24.56
C ILE A 61 4.94 -13.03 23.87
N ASN A 62 3.68 -13.26 23.50
CA ASN A 62 3.28 -14.44 22.73
C ASN A 62 3.41 -14.13 21.24
N PRO A 63 4.41 -14.67 20.53
CA PRO A 63 4.60 -14.38 19.11
C PRO A 63 3.43 -14.84 18.26
N GLY A 64 2.83 -16.00 18.56
CA GLY A 64 1.70 -16.52 17.82
C GLY A 64 0.48 -15.61 17.85
N ARG A 65 0.16 -15.05 19.03
CA ARG A 65 -0.93 -14.08 19.17
C ARG A 65 -0.63 -12.78 18.45
N THR A 66 0.60 -12.30 18.56
CA THR A 66 1.04 -11.07 17.88
C THR A 66 0.96 -11.21 16.38
N GLU A 67 1.42 -12.35 15.83
CA GLU A 67 1.33 -12.65 14.41
C GLU A 67 -0.13 -12.77 13.94
N LEU A 68 -1.01 -13.38 14.75
CA LEU A 68 -2.43 -13.48 14.44
C LEU A 68 -3.09 -12.11 14.36
N VAL A 69 -2.84 -11.22 15.31
CA VAL A 69 -3.38 -9.85 15.30
C VAL A 69 -2.89 -9.08 14.07
N SER A 70 -1.61 -9.18 13.74
CA SER A 70 -1.04 -8.55 12.55
C SER A 70 -1.70 -9.07 11.27
N PHE A 71 -1.91 -10.38 11.17
CA PHE A 71 -2.58 -11.00 10.04
C PHE A 71 -4.03 -10.55 9.90
N LEU A 72 -4.76 -10.44 11.00
CA LEU A 72 -6.14 -9.95 11.00
C LEU A 72 -6.23 -8.48 10.56
N VAL A 73 -5.34 -7.63 11.04
CA VAL A 73 -5.28 -6.22 10.62
C VAL A 73 -4.96 -6.11 9.13
N ALA A 74 -4.00 -6.89 8.64
CA ALA A 74 -3.66 -6.92 7.23
C ALA A 74 -4.86 -7.41 6.39
N GLY A 75 -5.59 -8.41 6.86
CA GLY A 75 -6.81 -8.91 6.21
C GLY A 75 -7.92 -7.86 6.11
N ILE A 76 -8.12 -7.09 7.16
CA ILE A 76 -9.09 -5.99 7.17
C ILE A 76 -8.71 -4.91 6.15
N LEU A 77 -7.44 -4.53 6.11
CA LEU A 77 -6.94 -3.56 5.13
C LEU A 77 -7.08 -4.08 3.70
N ALA A 78 -6.78 -5.34 3.47
CA ALA A 78 -6.94 -5.98 2.16
C ALA A 78 -8.42 -6.03 1.73
N ALA A 79 -9.33 -6.32 2.65
CA ALA A 79 -10.77 -6.32 2.38
C ALA A 79 -11.25 -4.91 1.99
N PHE A 80 -10.79 -3.88 2.69
CA PHE A 80 -11.10 -2.50 2.35
C PHE A 80 -10.58 -2.14 0.95
N ALA A 81 -9.35 -2.53 0.63
CA ALA A 81 -8.76 -2.32 -0.70
C ALA A 81 -9.58 -3.02 -1.79
N GLY A 82 -10.05 -4.24 -1.52
CA GLY A 82 -10.90 -5.00 -2.43
C GLY A 82 -12.22 -4.30 -2.71
N VAL A 83 -12.87 -3.76 -1.67
CA VAL A 83 -14.12 -2.98 -1.82
C VAL A 83 -13.87 -1.72 -2.65
N ALA A 84 -12.78 -1.01 -2.39
CA ALA A 84 -12.42 0.18 -3.15
C ALA A 84 -12.22 -0.15 -4.63
N LEU A 85 -11.52 -1.22 -4.95
CA LEU A 85 -11.31 -1.67 -6.33
C LEU A 85 -12.61 -2.09 -7.02
N PHE A 86 -13.48 -2.77 -6.31
CA PHE A 86 -14.78 -3.18 -6.84
C PHE A 86 -15.61 -1.97 -7.28
N SER A 87 -15.47 -0.84 -6.60
CA SER A 87 -16.15 0.41 -6.95
C SER A 87 -15.67 1.01 -8.27
N TYR A 88 -14.45 0.68 -8.71
CA TYR A 88 -13.86 1.20 -9.94
C TYR A 88 -14.16 0.35 -11.19
N GLY A 89 -14.58 -0.88 -11.03
CA GLY A 89 -14.88 -1.74 -12.18
C GLY A 89 -14.99 -3.22 -11.83
N THR A 90 -14.91 -4.05 -12.86
CA THR A 90 -14.96 -5.51 -12.72
C THR A 90 -13.65 -6.06 -12.19
N ILE A 91 -13.74 -6.88 -11.16
CA ILE A 91 -12.60 -7.64 -10.64
C ILE A 91 -12.55 -8.99 -11.35
N THR A 92 -11.42 -9.28 -11.97
CA THR A 92 -11.15 -10.59 -12.58
C THR A 92 -10.14 -11.36 -11.72
N PRO A 93 -10.02 -12.69 -11.87
CA PRO A 93 -8.98 -13.43 -11.16
C PRO A 93 -7.56 -12.94 -11.42
N ALA A 94 -7.29 -12.39 -12.60
CA ALA A 94 -6.00 -11.80 -12.96
C ALA A 94 -5.68 -10.52 -12.16
N THR A 95 -6.69 -9.78 -11.71
CA THR A 95 -6.53 -8.55 -10.92
C THR A 95 -5.74 -8.80 -9.64
N GLY A 96 -6.00 -9.91 -8.97
CA GLY A 96 -5.29 -10.26 -7.73
C GLY A 96 -3.78 -10.42 -7.94
N GLY A 97 -3.37 -11.04 -9.05
CA GLY A 97 -1.94 -11.17 -9.39
C GLY A 97 -1.27 -9.82 -9.63
N VAL A 98 -1.91 -8.96 -10.41
CA VAL A 98 -1.39 -7.60 -10.71
C VAL A 98 -1.24 -6.78 -9.42
N LEU A 99 -2.24 -6.81 -8.55
CA LEU A 99 -2.22 -6.08 -7.28
C LEU A 99 -1.17 -6.62 -6.32
N THR A 100 -0.95 -7.93 -6.30
CA THR A 100 0.10 -8.55 -5.48
C THR A 100 1.47 -8.05 -5.90
N VAL A 101 1.73 -7.97 -7.21
CA VAL A 101 2.99 -7.42 -7.73
C VAL A 101 3.13 -5.95 -7.36
N LYS A 102 2.08 -5.15 -7.49
CA LYS A 102 2.09 -3.73 -7.09
C LYS A 102 2.34 -3.56 -5.59
N ALA A 103 1.69 -4.35 -4.76
CA ALA A 103 1.89 -4.33 -3.32
C ALA A 103 3.34 -4.67 -2.95
N PHE A 104 3.91 -5.64 -3.61
CA PHE A 104 5.32 -6.02 -3.44
C PHE A 104 6.26 -4.87 -3.84
N ILE A 105 6.02 -4.24 -4.98
CA ILE A 105 6.78 -3.09 -5.45
C ILE A 105 6.71 -1.95 -4.43
N ILE A 106 5.53 -1.61 -3.94
CA ILE A 106 5.33 -0.56 -2.94
C ILE A 106 6.07 -0.89 -1.64
N THR A 107 6.00 -2.13 -1.20
CA THR A 107 6.68 -2.57 0.03
C THR A 107 8.20 -2.42 -0.08
N VAL A 108 8.76 -2.80 -1.22
CA VAL A 108 10.21 -2.66 -1.45
C VAL A 108 10.61 -1.19 -1.61
N LEU A 109 9.80 -0.38 -2.32
CA LEU A 109 10.04 1.06 -2.45
C LEU A 109 10.03 1.77 -1.09
N ALA A 110 9.10 1.40 -0.23
CA ALA A 110 8.98 1.99 1.10
C ALA A 110 10.14 1.61 2.03
N GLY A 111 10.69 0.43 1.83
CA GLY A 111 11.55 -0.21 2.80
C GLY A 111 10.75 -1.01 3.82
N VAL A 112 11.20 -2.21 4.10
CA VAL A 112 10.51 -3.14 5.00
C VAL A 112 10.40 -2.53 6.40
N GLY A 113 9.18 -2.50 6.94
CA GLY A 113 8.90 -2.01 8.27
C GLY A 113 8.55 -0.51 8.37
N SER A 114 8.58 0.23 7.25
CA SER A 114 8.25 1.66 7.25
C SER A 114 6.83 1.90 6.72
N ILE A 115 5.90 2.26 7.59
CA ILE A 115 4.52 2.56 7.21
C ILE A 115 4.39 3.93 6.53
N PRO A 116 5.03 5.01 7.00
CA PRO A 116 5.06 6.27 6.24
C PRO A 116 5.68 6.09 4.85
N GLY A 117 6.69 5.23 4.73
CA GLY A 117 7.29 4.87 3.45
C GLY A 117 6.31 4.21 2.49
N VAL A 118 5.41 3.36 2.98
CA VAL A 118 4.35 2.73 2.17
C VAL A 118 3.45 3.79 1.53
N LEU A 119 3.03 4.79 2.30
CA LEU A 119 2.21 5.88 1.78
C LEU A 119 2.92 6.64 0.67
N ILE A 120 4.15 7.03 0.89
CA ILE A 120 4.95 7.77 -0.09
C ILE A 120 5.24 6.91 -1.31
N GLY A 121 5.61 5.64 -1.12
CA GLY A 121 5.85 4.69 -2.20
C GLY A 121 4.61 4.45 -3.06
N ALA A 122 3.45 4.31 -2.46
CA ALA A 122 2.18 4.15 -3.17
C ALA A 122 1.83 5.39 -3.99
N VAL A 123 2.03 6.59 -3.45
CA VAL A 123 1.79 7.85 -4.16
C VAL A 123 2.76 7.99 -5.34
N LEU A 124 4.04 7.70 -5.14
CA LEU A 124 5.04 7.74 -6.21
C LEU A 124 4.72 6.78 -7.34
N LEU A 125 4.36 5.55 -7.00
CA LEU A 125 3.96 4.54 -7.99
C LEU A 125 2.72 4.99 -8.77
N GLY A 126 1.71 5.50 -8.08
CA GLY A 126 0.49 6.01 -8.70
C GLY A 126 0.76 7.18 -9.64
N ILE A 127 1.62 8.11 -9.26
CA ILE A 127 2.02 9.24 -10.09
C ILE A 127 2.79 8.75 -11.32
N ALA A 128 3.74 7.84 -11.16
CA ALA A 128 4.52 7.28 -12.25
C ALA A 128 3.62 6.56 -13.27
N GLU A 129 2.68 5.75 -12.79
CA GLU A 129 1.72 5.06 -13.66
C GLU A 129 0.80 6.04 -14.38
N ALA A 130 0.27 7.04 -13.68
CA ALA A 130 -0.62 8.05 -14.26
C ALA A 130 0.10 8.87 -15.34
N LEU A 131 1.34 9.29 -15.12
CA LEU A 131 2.13 9.99 -16.10
C LEU A 131 2.41 9.14 -17.35
N THR A 132 2.69 7.86 -17.15
CA THR A 132 2.94 6.93 -18.25
C THR A 132 1.70 6.73 -19.10
N VAL A 133 0.54 6.56 -18.50
CA VAL A 133 -0.74 6.43 -19.20
C VAL A 133 -1.06 7.69 -20.00
N THR A 134 -0.82 8.86 -19.42
CA THR A 134 -1.10 10.16 -20.05
C THR A 134 -0.13 10.49 -21.18
N LEU A 135 1.16 10.24 -21.00
CA LEU A 135 2.21 10.65 -21.92
C LEU A 135 2.53 9.60 -23.00
N ALA A 136 2.33 8.33 -22.71
CA ALA A 136 2.63 7.25 -23.63
C ALA A 136 1.41 6.39 -23.94
N SER A 137 1.17 5.33 -23.18
CA SER A 137 0.02 4.46 -23.36
C SER A 137 -0.27 3.64 -22.10
N SER A 138 -1.48 3.14 -22.00
CA SER A 138 -1.87 2.26 -20.90
C SER A 138 -1.10 0.92 -20.89
N ALA A 139 -0.61 0.47 -22.03
CA ALA A 139 0.19 -0.74 -22.14
C ALA A 139 1.55 -0.62 -21.41
N LEU A 140 2.08 0.60 -21.31
CA LEU A 140 3.37 0.88 -20.65
C LEU A 140 3.21 1.15 -19.14
N GLN A 141 2.00 1.18 -18.61
CA GLN A 141 1.72 1.46 -17.21
C GLN A 141 2.44 0.48 -16.27
N GLU A 142 2.33 -0.81 -16.55
CA GLU A 142 2.99 -1.86 -15.75
C GLU A 142 4.51 -1.79 -15.87
N LEU A 143 5.01 -1.49 -17.04
CA LEU A 143 6.45 -1.30 -17.27
C LEU A 143 7.01 -0.11 -16.50
N ALA A 144 6.24 0.97 -16.36
CA ALA A 144 6.63 2.12 -15.56
C ALA A 144 6.78 1.75 -14.07
N GLY A 145 5.85 0.97 -13.53
CA GLY A 145 5.93 0.47 -12.17
C GLY A 145 7.15 -0.40 -11.94
N MET A 146 7.41 -1.34 -12.83
CA MET A 146 8.60 -2.19 -12.78
C MET A 146 9.89 -1.39 -12.94
N GLY A 147 9.92 -0.42 -13.85
CA GLY A 147 11.05 0.47 -14.04
C GLY A 147 11.38 1.29 -12.82
N LEU A 148 10.36 1.84 -12.17
CA LEU A 148 10.51 2.58 -10.91
C LEU A 148 11.05 1.67 -9.80
N PHE A 149 10.52 0.46 -9.70
CA PHE A 149 10.99 -0.55 -8.75
C PHE A 149 12.48 -0.85 -8.93
N LEU A 150 12.89 -1.14 -10.15
CA LEU A 150 14.28 -1.44 -10.47
C LEU A 150 15.20 -0.24 -10.21
N LEU A 151 14.75 0.96 -10.55
CA LEU A 151 15.51 2.18 -10.33
C LEU A 151 15.73 2.42 -8.84
N VAL A 152 14.70 2.30 -8.02
CA VAL A 152 14.82 2.48 -6.57
C VAL A 152 15.65 1.37 -5.95
N LEU A 153 15.48 0.14 -6.39
CA LEU A 153 16.29 -0.98 -5.90
C LEU A 153 17.78 -0.77 -6.21
N PHE A 154 18.10 -0.19 -7.35
CA PHE A 154 19.48 0.08 -7.76
C PHE A 154 20.10 1.26 -7.00
N VAL A 155 19.33 2.33 -6.78
CA VAL A 155 19.80 3.56 -6.12
C VAL A 155 19.71 3.44 -4.60
N MET A 156 18.64 2.84 -4.09
CA MET A 156 18.37 2.67 -2.66
C MET A 156 17.99 1.22 -2.37
N PRO A 157 18.99 0.32 -2.17
CA PRO A 157 18.71 -1.11 -1.97
C PRO A 157 17.79 -1.42 -0.78
N ASN A 158 17.76 -0.53 0.22
CA ASN A 158 16.93 -0.68 1.41
C ASN A 158 15.56 0.02 1.31
N GLY A 159 15.20 0.55 0.13
CA GLY A 159 14.01 1.36 -0.07
C GLY A 159 14.21 2.82 0.35
N LEU A 160 13.17 3.64 0.15
CA LEU A 160 13.23 5.09 0.44
C LEU A 160 13.42 5.39 1.92
N PHE A 161 12.87 4.56 2.78
CA PHE A 161 12.90 4.72 4.24
C PHE A 161 13.46 3.49 4.95
N GLY A 162 14.22 2.67 4.22
CA GLY A 162 14.87 1.51 4.82
C GLY A 162 15.89 1.95 5.86
N ALA A 163 15.97 1.18 6.96
CA ALA A 163 16.95 1.42 7.99
C ALA A 163 18.36 1.35 7.39
N THR A 164 19.09 2.46 7.42
CA THR A 164 20.51 2.45 7.17
C THR A 164 21.16 1.59 8.25
N LYS A 165 21.73 0.46 7.87
CA LYS A 165 22.59 -0.28 8.77
C LYS A 165 23.70 0.67 9.21
N ARG A 166 23.64 1.14 10.46
CA ARG A 166 24.80 1.74 11.10
C ARG A 166 25.89 0.69 11.04
N ARG A 167 26.86 0.93 10.19
CA ARG A 167 28.15 0.26 10.30
C ARG A 167 28.76 0.73 11.63
N GLY A 168 28.56 -0.05 12.65
CA GLY A 168 29.31 0.05 13.90
C GLY A 168 30.48 -0.85 13.84
#